data_cdf30ea8ea5d2bb6df9abdebf680ad6d
#
_entry.id   cdf30ea8ea5d2bb6df9abdebf680ad6d
#
_cell.length_a   1.000
_cell.length_b   1.000
_cell.length_c   1.000
_cell.angle_alpha   90.00
_cell.angle_beta   90.00
_cell.angle_gamma   90.00
#
_symmetry.space_group_name_H-M   'P 1'
#
loop_
_entity.id
_entity.type
_entity.pdbx_description
1 polymer ?
#
loop_
_entity_poly.entity_id
_entity_poly.type
_entity_poly.pdbx_seq_one_letter_code
_entity_poly.pdbx_strand_id
1 'polypeptide(L)'
;MRNEANDPHPVTVLPLLTDNEIEQRLAKSEWYRSGQAIVREWKLPDFAAAIAFVNRVAELAEAANHHPDILIHGWNKVRLTLSTHSQGGLTAADFELAAQIDAVA
;
A
#
# COMPACT_ATOMS: atom_id res chain seq x y z
N MET A 1 -13.77 10.94 -25.05
CA MET A 1 -13.57 10.54 -24.51
C MET A 1 -13.18 10.59 -23.67
N ARG A 2 -13.19 10.76 -23.99
CA ARG A 2 -12.89 10.58 -23.28
C ARG A 2 -12.56 10.43 -22.86
N ASN A 3 -12.66 10.45 -23.32
CA ASN A 3 -12.35 9.96 -22.92
C ASN A 3 -12.24 9.64 -22.72
N GLU A 4 -12.63 9.59 -23.00
CA GLU A 4 -12.33 9.08 -22.98
C GLU A 4 -11.87 9.07 -23.16
N ALA A 5 -12.15 9.47 -23.86
CA ALA A 5 -11.64 9.31 -23.93
C ALA A 5 -10.84 9.65 -23.88
N ASN A 6 -11.20 10.05 -24.29
CA ASN A 6 -10.30 10.19 -24.17
C ASN A 6 -9.58 10.15 -23.24
N ASP A 7 -10.24 9.70 -22.57
CA ASP A 7 -9.24 9.35 -21.60
C ASP A 7 -8.14 8.61 -22.19
N PRO A 8 -7.03 9.09 -22.05
CA PRO A 8 -5.88 8.35 -22.54
C PRO A 8 -5.70 7.02 -21.87
N HIS A 9 -6.08 6.84 -20.60
CA HIS A 9 -6.08 5.51 -20.05
C HIS A 9 -7.45 5.12 -19.61
N PRO A 10 -7.88 3.91 -19.95
CA PRO A 10 -9.06 3.38 -19.29
C PRO A 10 -8.77 3.35 -17.80
N VAL A 11 -9.68 3.85 -17.02
CA VAL A 11 -9.60 3.67 -15.59
C VAL A 11 -9.83 2.20 -15.34
N THR A 12 -8.79 1.50 -14.92
CA THR A 12 -8.92 0.10 -14.56
C THR A 12 -9.56 0.06 -13.19
N VAL A 13 -10.80 -0.40 -13.15
CA VAL A 13 -11.51 -0.61 -11.91
C VAL A 13 -11.18 -2.01 -11.42
N LEU A 14 -10.38 -2.11 -10.38
CA LEU A 14 -10.06 -3.40 -9.78
C LEU A 14 -11.21 -3.82 -8.87
N PRO A 15 -11.56 -5.10 -8.87
CA PRO A 15 -12.62 -5.55 -7.97
C PRO A 15 -12.19 -5.46 -6.52
N LEU A 16 -13.12 -5.05 -5.67
CA LEU A 16 -12.92 -5.12 -4.23
C LEU A 16 -12.80 -6.57 -3.82
N LEU A 17 -11.86 -6.84 -2.92
CA LEU A 17 -11.70 -8.17 -2.36
C LEU A 17 -12.76 -8.42 -1.31
N THR A 18 -13.22 -9.67 -1.23
CA THR A 18 -14.14 -10.09 -0.18
C THR A 18 -13.38 -10.21 1.14
N ASP A 19 -14.11 -10.22 2.26
CA ASP A 19 -13.49 -10.41 3.56
C ASP A 19 -12.69 -11.71 3.61
N ASN A 20 -13.21 -12.78 3.02
CA ASN A 20 -12.52 -14.07 3.00
C ASN A 20 -11.22 -13.98 2.21
N GLU A 21 -11.24 -13.32 1.05
CA GLU A 21 -10.03 -13.13 0.25
C GLU A 21 -8.98 -12.33 1.00
N ILE A 22 -9.42 -11.29 1.71
CA ILE A 22 -8.51 -10.47 2.52
C ILE A 22 -7.88 -11.31 3.61
N GLU A 23 -8.67 -12.10 4.33
CA GLU A 23 -8.17 -12.95 5.40
C GLU A 23 -7.16 -13.96 4.89
N GLN A 24 -7.43 -14.57 3.73
CA GLN A 24 -6.51 -15.54 3.14
C GLN A 24 -5.17 -14.89 2.78
N ARG A 25 -5.21 -13.68 2.22
CA ARG A 25 -3.98 -12.97 1.85
C ARG A 25 -3.18 -12.55 3.08
N LEU A 26 -3.85 -12.24 4.19
CA LEU A 26 -3.18 -11.79 5.41
C LEU A 26 -2.67 -12.96 6.28
N ALA A 27 -3.12 -14.18 6.03
CA ALA A 27 -2.85 -15.32 6.91
C ALA A 27 -1.36 -15.57 7.15
N LYS A 28 -0.50 -15.28 6.17
CA LYS A 28 0.95 -15.45 6.30
C LYS A 28 1.70 -14.14 6.13
N SER A 29 1.01 -13.03 6.39
CA SER A 29 1.55 -11.69 6.19
C SER A 29 1.80 -11.04 7.54
N GLU A 30 2.76 -10.12 7.57
CA GLU A 30 2.99 -9.25 8.73
C GLU A 30 2.06 -8.04 8.73
N TRP A 31 1.29 -7.88 7.66
CA TRP A 31 0.29 -6.81 7.60
C TRP A 31 -0.97 -7.25 8.32
N TYR A 32 -1.70 -6.28 8.88
CA TYR A 32 -2.98 -6.56 9.52
C TYR A 32 -4.04 -5.63 8.99
N ARG A 33 -5.29 -6.05 9.10
CA ARG A 33 -6.42 -5.28 8.61
C ARG A 33 -6.84 -4.24 9.65
N SER A 34 -7.12 -3.03 9.15
CA SER A 34 -7.71 -1.97 9.95
C SER A 34 -8.81 -1.34 9.11
N GLY A 35 -10.07 -1.70 9.36
CA GLY A 35 -11.19 -1.25 8.56
C GLY A 35 -11.07 -1.67 7.11
N GLN A 36 -11.02 -0.69 6.22
CA GLN A 36 -10.89 -0.93 4.78
C GLN A 36 -9.45 -0.73 4.31
N ALA A 37 -8.50 -0.97 5.20
CA ALA A 37 -7.09 -0.80 4.91
C ALA A 37 -6.28 -1.95 5.50
N ILE A 38 -5.03 -2.08 5.03
CA ILE A 38 -4.04 -2.94 5.68
C ILE A 38 -2.90 -2.07 6.17
N VAL A 39 -2.30 -2.47 7.28
CA VAL A 39 -1.33 -1.67 8.00
C VAL A 39 -0.14 -2.54 8.39
N ARG A 40 1.05 -1.99 8.31
CA ARG A 40 2.25 -2.60 8.88
C ARG A 40 3.15 -1.52 9.43
N GLU A 41 3.85 -1.84 10.51
CA GLU A 41 4.79 -0.92 11.14
C GLU A 41 6.16 -1.58 11.24
N TRP A 42 7.21 -0.79 10.99
CA TRP A 42 8.59 -1.22 11.11
C TRP A 42 9.30 -0.33 12.12
N LYS A 43 10.24 -0.92 12.84
CA LYS A 43 11.16 -0.19 13.69
C LYS A 43 12.54 -0.27 13.05
N LEU A 44 13.06 0.88 12.63
CA LEU A 44 14.35 0.95 11.95
C LEU A 44 15.44 1.26 12.98
N PRO A 45 16.74 1.06 12.62
CA PRO A 45 17.84 1.34 13.55
C PRO A 45 17.92 2.79 14.00
N ASP A 46 17.61 3.74 13.08
CA ASP A 46 17.71 5.16 13.38
C ASP A 46 16.80 5.96 12.44
N PHE A 47 16.81 7.27 12.60
CA PHE A 47 15.97 8.15 11.79
C PHE A 47 16.38 8.16 10.32
N ALA A 48 17.69 8.15 10.05
CA ALA A 48 18.18 8.13 8.67
C ALA A 48 17.71 6.86 7.94
N ALA A 49 17.75 5.72 8.63
CA ALA A 49 17.27 4.47 8.07
C ALA A 49 15.75 4.51 7.81
N ALA A 50 14.99 5.17 8.70
CA ALA A 50 13.55 5.34 8.49
C ALA A 50 13.28 6.16 7.24
N ILE A 51 13.99 7.26 7.05
CA ILE A 51 13.85 8.11 5.87
C ILE A 51 14.26 7.33 4.61
N ALA A 52 15.36 6.59 4.65
CA ALA A 52 15.80 5.79 3.51
C ALA A 52 14.76 4.76 3.12
N PHE A 53 14.15 4.10 4.10
CA PHE A 53 13.07 3.14 3.84
C PHE A 53 11.88 3.83 3.18
N VAL A 54 11.46 4.98 3.70
CA VAL A 54 10.35 5.75 3.14
C VAL A 54 10.64 6.16 1.69
N ASN A 55 11.88 6.53 1.38
CA ASN A 55 12.25 6.88 0.01
C ASN A 55 12.08 5.68 -0.93
N ARG A 56 12.47 4.47 -0.48
CA ARG A 56 12.27 3.26 -1.29
C ARG A 56 10.78 2.97 -1.50
N VAL A 57 9.98 3.13 -0.44
CA VAL A 57 8.53 2.96 -0.54
C VAL A 57 7.93 3.95 -1.53
N ALA A 58 8.39 5.19 -1.50
CA ALA A 58 7.90 6.23 -2.41
C ALA A 58 8.16 5.84 -3.87
N GLU A 59 9.33 5.30 -4.18
CA GLU A 59 9.64 4.86 -5.53
C GLU A 59 8.70 3.74 -5.99
N LEU A 60 8.44 2.78 -5.12
CA LEU A 60 7.53 1.68 -5.44
C LEU A 60 6.11 2.19 -5.64
N ALA A 61 5.67 3.10 -4.79
CA ALA A 61 4.33 3.67 -4.86
C ALA A 61 4.12 4.45 -6.17
N GLU A 62 5.12 5.25 -6.57
CA GLU A 62 5.04 5.99 -7.81
C GLU A 62 5.01 5.06 -9.02
N ALA A 63 5.83 4.01 -9.01
CA ALA A 63 5.84 3.04 -10.10
C ALA A 63 4.51 2.30 -10.22
N ALA A 64 3.87 2.02 -9.09
CA ALA A 64 2.58 1.33 -9.06
C ALA A 64 1.41 2.28 -9.26
N ASN A 65 1.64 3.58 -9.22
CA ASN A 65 0.61 4.61 -9.19
C ASN A 65 -0.43 4.29 -8.10
N HIS A 66 0.06 3.88 -6.93
CA HIS A 66 -0.76 3.51 -5.79
C HIS A 66 -0.03 3.93 -4.53
N HIS A 67 -0.62 4.81 -3.73
CA HIS A 67 0.12 5.55 -2.71
C HIS A 67 -0.37 5.19 -1.31
N PRO A 68 0.54 4.71 -0.45
CA PRO A 68 0.20 4.47 0.96
C PRO A 68 0.15 5.77 1.74
N ASP A 69 -0.55 5.74 2.87
CA ASP A 69 -0.32 6.75 3.89
C ASP A 69 0.96 6.37 4.63
N ILE A 70 1.82 7.33 4.86
CA ILE A 70 3.12 7.11 5.48
C ILE A 70 3.22 7.96 6.74
N LEU A 71 3.54 7.32 7.86
CA LEU A 71 3.75 8.01 9.13
C LEU A 71 5.09 7.58 9.70
N ILE A 72 5.98 8.55 9.93
CA ILE A 72 7.18 8.33 10.71
C ILE A 72 6.90 8.89 12.10
N HIS A 73 7.07 8.07 13.12
CA HIS A 73 6.84 8.51 14.50
C HIS A 73 7.88 7.89 15.42
N GLY A 74 8.06 8.50 16.61
CA GLY A 74 9.09 8.03 17.52
C GLY A 74 10.46 7.96 16.87
N TRP A 75 10.75 8.85 15.93
CA TRP A 75 11.97 9.03 15.12
C TRP A 75 12.39 7.83 14.27
N ASN A 76 12.12 6.62 14.68
CA ASN A 76 12.61 5.44 13.95
C ASN A 76 11.52 4.43 13.57
N LYS A 77 10.26 4.78 13.75
CA LYS A 77 9.15 3.87 13.39
C LYS A 77 8.44 4.38 12.16
N VAL A 78 8.13 3.48 11.23
CA VAL A 78 7.40 3.81 10.01
C VAL A 78 6.15 2.97 9.98
N ARG A 79 4.99 3.63 9.91
CA ARG A 79 3.71 2.94 9.72
C ARG A 79 3.19 3.23 8.33
N LEU A 80 2.89 2.18 7.60
CA LEU A 80 2.30 2.29 6.27
C LEU A 80 0.89 1.76 6.29
N THR A 81 -0.01 2.48 5.63
CA THR A 81 -1.42 2.12 5.53
C THR A 81 -1.78 2.10 4.05
N LEU A 82 -2.31 0.98 3.57
CA LEU A 82 -2.70 0.81 2.18
C LEU A 82 -4.19 0.57 2.06
N SER A 83 -4.79 1.26 1.10
CA SER A 83 -6.18 1.08 0.73
C SER A 83 -6.37 1.61 -0.68
N THR A 84 -7.35 1.09 -1.41
CA THR A 84 -7.68 1.61 -2.74
C THR A 84 -8.81 2.63 -2.57
N HIS A 85 -8.43 3.88 -2.33
CA HIS A 85 -9.37 4.94 -1.98
C HIS A 85 -10.46 5.13 -3.02
N SER A 86 -10.10 5.06 -4.30
CA SER A 86 -11.05 5.27 -5.38
C SER A 86 -12.17 4.24 -5.39
N GLN A 87 -11.98 3.12 -4.72
CA GLN A 87 -12.97 2.05 -4.67
C GLN A 87 -13.49 1.77 -3.26
N GLY A 88 -12.98 2.52 -2.28
CA GLY A 88 -13.49 2.45 -0.92
C GLY A 88 -13.13 1.17 -0.17
N GLY A 89 -12.03 0.53 -0.51
CA GLY A 89 -11.64 -0.70 0.17
C GLY A 89 -10.39 -1.32 -0.40
N LEU A 90 -10.19 -2.60 -0.12
CA LEU A 90 -8.99 -3.32 -0.51
C LEU A 90 -9.17 -4.03 -1.85
N THR A 91 -8.14 -3.94 -2.68
CA THR A 91 -8.05 -4.62 -3.97
C THR A 91 -6.72 -5.37 -4.04
N ALA A 92 -6.52 -6.10 -5.13
CA ALA A 92 -5.25 -6.77 -5.35
C ALA A 92 -4.06 -5.79 -5.39
N ALA A 93 -4.29 -4.54 -5.80
CA ALA A 93 -3.22 -3.53 -5.86
C ALA A 93 -2.58 -3.28 -4.49
N ASP A 94 -3.38 -3.31 -3.43
CA ASP A 94 -2.87 -3.11 -2.07
C ASP A 94 -1.91 -4.22 -1.67
N PHE A 95 -2.27 -5.46 -1.97
CA PHE A 95 -1.46 -6.62 -1.61
C PHE A 95 -0.22 -6.76 -2.49
N GLU A 96 -0.32 -6.37 -3.76
CA GLU A 96 0.84 -6.38 -4.64
C GLU A 96 1.90 -5.37 -4.18
N LEU A 97 1.45 -4.16 -3.83
CA LEU A 97 2.38 -3.16 -3.32
C LEU A 97 2.93 -3.55 -1.96
N ALA A 98 2.10 -4.13 -1.09
CA ALA A 98 2.55 -4.61 0.21
C ALA A 98 3.68 -5.64 0.05
N ALA A 99 3.56 -6.56 -0.89
CA ALA A 99 4.59 -7.56 -1.14
C ALA A 99 5.89 -6.92 -1.65
N GLN A 100 5.79 -5.92 -2.51
CA GLN A 100 6.97 -5.20 -3.00
C GLN A 100 7.67 -4.45 -1.86
N ILE A 101 6.88 -3.83 -0.99
CA ILE A 101 7.42 -3.11 0.17
C ILE A 101 8.14 -4.09 1.10
N ASP A 102 7.53 -5.25 1.37
CA ASP A 102 8.13 -6.26 2.22
C ASP A 102 9.48 -6.73 1.67
N ALA A 103 9.61 -6.78 0.35
CA ALA A 103 10.84 -7.24 -0.30
C ALA A 103 12.00 -6.25 -0.14
N VAL A 104 11.73 -4.95 0.08
CA VAL A 104 12.77 -3.92 0.25
C VAL A 104 12.95 -3.49 1.69
N ALA A 105 12.13 -4.00 2.58
CA ALA A 105 12.19 -3.63 4.00
C ALA A 105 13.36 -4.30 4.72
#